data_942c142f6f7faa88388ed6e40266d7fd
#
_entry.id   942c142f6f7faa88388ed6e40266d7fd
#
_cell.length_a   1.000
_cell.length_b   1.000
_cell.length_c   1.000
_cell.angle_alpha   90.00
_cell.angle_beta   90.00
_cell.angle_gamma   90.00
#
_symmetry.space_group_name_H-M   'P 1'
#
loop_
_entity.id
_entity.type
_entity.pdbx_description
1 polymer ?
#
loop_
_entity_poly.entity_id
_entity_poly.type
_entity_poly.pdbx_seq_one_letter_code
_entity_poly.pdbx_strand_id
1 'polypeptide(L)'
;MISDRRLRAMYAGGRGDAAARRFARLWASVFGLGLQPRRWVTLEVAGRWSGRVVRFPLGMADWDGQWYLVSMLGEGCNWVKNVRAADVRAVLRRRRAVTCQLAEVPVAERPAIIRRYLEKVPGGRPHIPVSPGAPLPDFEAVAARYPVFRVIPVTGRLPGPRRRTRSTGTAAAARVTDGAE
;
A
#
# COMPACT_ATOMS: atom_id res chain seq x y z
N MET A 1 9.14 -7.96 20.36
CA MET A 1 7.93 -7.40 19.69
C MET A 1 7.84 -5.93 20.04
N ILE A 2 7.96 -5.02 19.06
CA ILE A 2 7.88 -3.56 19.32
C ILE A 2 6.41 -3.22 19.57
N SER A 3 6.09 -2.55 20.69
CA SER A 3 4.71 -2.19 21.03
C SER A 3 4.15 -1.13 20.08
N ASP A 4 2.84 -1.16 19.82
CA ASP A 4 2.13 -0.19 18.95
C ASP A 4 2.32 1.26 19.41
N ARG A 5 2.44 1.49 20.73
CA ARG A 5 2.73 2.81 21.31
C ARG A 5 4.11 3.32 20.87
N ARG A 6 5.11 2.45 20.81
CA ARG A 6 6.48 2.79 20.39
C ARG A 6 6.54 3.05 18.88
N LEU A 7 5.81 2.28 18.07
CA LEU A 7 5.67 2.51 16.63
C LEU A 7 5.02 3.87 16.33
N ARG A 8 3.95 4.24 17.05
CA ARG A 8 3.33 5.57 16.89
C ARG A 8 4.27 6.71 17.29
N ALA A 9 5.01 6.57 18.39
CA ALA A 9 5.93 7.59 18.87
C ALA A 9 7.09 7.86 17.90
N MET A 10 7.60 6.82 17.22
CA MET A 10 8.67 6.94 16.23
C MET A 10 8.30 7.76 14.99
N TYR A 11 7.00 7.96 14.74
CA TYR A 11 6.47 8.70 13.59
C TYR A 11 5.61 9.91 13.98
N ALA A 12 5.68 10.35 15.23
CA ALA A 12 4.99 11.55 15.71
C ALA A 12 5.44 12.79 14.91
N GLY A 13 4.48 13.51 14.31
CA GLY A 13 4.77 14.70 13.50
C GLY A 13 5.09 14.43 12.02
N GLY A 14 4.84 13.23 11.49
CA GLY A 14 5.04 12.91 10.06
C GLY A 14 6.51 12.83 9.62
N ARG A 15 7.46 12.98 10.55
CA ARG A 15 8.91 12.81 10.35
C ARG A 15 9.42 11.76 11.32
N GLY A 16 10.01 10.70 10.82
CA GLY A 16 10.73 9.75 11.66
C GLY A 16 11.90 10.43 12.37
N ASP A 17 12.10 10.14 13.66
CA ASP A 17 13.30 10.53 14.40
C ASP A 17 14.58 9.89 13.83
N ALA A 18 15.76 10.17 14.39
CA ALA A 18 17.03 9.62 13.91
C ALA A 18 17.07 8.08 13.99
N ALA A 19 16.45 7.50 15.01
CA ALA A 19 16.36 6.06 15.19
C ALA A 19 15.43 5.42 14.15
N ALA A 20 14.25 6.03 13.91
CA ALA A 20 13.33 5.61 12.85
C ALA A 20 13.98 5.69 11.46
N ARG A 21 14.79 6.73 11.19
CA ARG A 21 15.53 6.85 9.93
C ARG A 21 16.61 5.79 9.76
N ARG A 22 17.35 5.43 10.82
CA ARG A 22 18.32 4.34 10.79
C ARG A 22 17.64 2.98 10.60
N PHE A 23 16.57 2.74 11.33
CA PHE A 23 15.74 1.55 11.21
C PHE A 23 15.15 1.42 9.80
N ALA A 24 14.59 2.49 9.25
CA ALA A 24 14.07 2.53 7.89
C ALA A 24 15.14 2.23 6.83
N ARG A 25 16.37 2.74 6.99
CA ARG A 25 17.49 2.43 6.08
C ARG A 25 17.88 0.95 6.11
N LEU A 26 17.98 0.37 7.29
CA LEU A 26 18.29 -1.05 7.46
C LEU A 26 17.21 -1.92 6.81
N TRP A 27 15.94 -1.66 7.11
CA TRP A 27 14.82 -2.39 6.53
C TRP A 27 14.66 -2.19 5.03
N ALA A 28 14.97 -0.99 4.51
CA ALA A 28 15.01 -0.74 3.07
C ALA A 28 16.03 -1.65 2.37
N SER A 29 17.20 -1.87 2.98
CA SER A 29 18.20 -2.80 2.45
C SER A 29 17.72 -4.26 2.50
N VAL A 30 17.13 -4.69 3.62
CA VAL A 30 16.56 -6.05 3.79
C VAL A 30 15.43 -6.29 2.77
N PHE A 31 14.53 -5.33 2.57
CA PHE A 31 13.46 -5.45 1.58
C PHE A 31 13.98 -5.43 0.14
N GLY A 32 15.03 -4.65 -0.12
CA GLY A 32 15.70 -4.60 -1.41
C GLY A 32 16.33 -5.94 -1.82
N LEU A 33 16.83 -6.72 -0.87
CA LEU A 33 17.37 -8.08 -1.11
C LEU A 33 16.27 -9.12 -1.41
N GLY A 34 15.01 -8.78 -1.17
CA GLY A 34 13.85 -9.63 -1.50
C GLY A 34 13.73 -10.89 -0.65
N LEU A 35 14.30 -10.92 0.53
CA LEU A 35 14.18 -12.00 1.52
C LEU A 35 12.80 -12.04 2.18
N GLN A 36 12.03 -10.97 2.04
CA GLN A 36 10.68 -10.81 2.60
C GLN A 36 9.58 -11.26 1.61
N PRO A 37 8.34 -11.50 2.07
CA PRO A 37 7.20 -11.79 1.20
C PRO A 37 7.05 -10.78 0.05
N ARG A 38 6.40 -11.20 -1.04
CA ARG A 38 6.29 -10.43 -2.32
C ARG A 38 5.77 -9.00 -2.18
N ARG A 39 5.07 -8.68 -1.10
CA ARG A 39 4.48 -7.36 -0.84
C ARG A 39 5.42 -6.31 -0.27
N TRP A 40 6.61 -6.71 0.22
CA TRP A 40 7.57 -5.78 0.80
C TRP A 40 8.57 -5.32 -0.25
N VAL A 41 8.68 -4.01 -0.40
CA VAL A 41 9.53 -3.35 -1.40
C VAL A 41 10.25 -2.16 -0.80
N THR A 42 11.32 -1.74 -1.44
CA THR A 42 11.93 -0.42 -1.23
C THR A 42 11.48 0.50 -2.34
N LEU A 43 10.79 1.58 -2.00
CA LEU A 43 10.51 2.68 -2.90
C LEU A 43 11.74 3.60 -2.96
N GLU A 44 12.27 3.83 -4.15
CA GLU A 44 13.33 4.80 -4.44
C GLU A 44 12.71 5.94 -5.26
N VAL A 45 12.83 7.16 -4.77
CA VAL A 45 12.31 8.36 -5.42
C VAL A 45 13.23 9.55 -5.18
N ALA A 46 13.31 10.48 -6.12
CA ALA A 46 14.08 11.71 -5.94
C ALA A 46 13.51 12.54 -4.77
N GLY A 47 14.37 13.01 -3.92
CA GLY A 47 14.01 13.95 -2.85
C GLY A 47 13.68 15.31 -3.44
N ARG A 48 12.49 15.84 -3.15
CA ARG A 48 11.94 17.10 -3.73
C ARG A 48 12.81 18.35 -3.57
N TRP A 49 13.70 18.36 -2.57
CA TRP A 49 14.61 19.49 -2.31
C TRP A 49 16.02 19.25 -2.81
N SER A 50 16.52 18.01 -2.69
CA SER A 50 17.93 17.69 -2.97
C SER A 50 18.16 16.99 -4.30
N GLY A 51 17.11 16.50 -4.94
CA GLY A 51 17.22 15.62 -6.10
C GLY A 51 17.85 14.25 -5.83
N ARG A 52 18.43 14.04 -4.64
CA ARG A 52 19.07 12.76 -4.28
C ARG A 52 18.03 11.69 -4.07
N VAL A 53 18.36 10.46 -4.44
CA VAL A 53 17.48 9.31 -4.23
C VAL A 53 17.26 9.05 -2.74
N VAL A 54 16.00 9.06 -2.33
CA VAL A 54 15.56 8.68 -0.98
C VAL A 54 14.87 7.34 -1.04
N ARG A 55 15.13 6.49 -0.03
CA ARG A 55 14.63 5.11 0.05
C ARG A 55 13.64 4.96 1.19
N PHE A 56 12.49 4.32 0.89
CA PHE A 56 11.42 4.05 1.85
C PHE A 56 11.04 2.58 1.81
N PRO A 57 11.12 1.85 2.95
CA PRO A 57 10.59 0.50 3.05
C PRO A 57 9.07 0.55 3.14
N LEU A 58 8.37 -0.08 2.21
CA LEU A 58 6.91 -0.04 2.11
C LEU A 58 6.32 -1.44 1.94
N GLY A 59 5.11 -1.60 2.47
CA GLY A 59 4.25 -2.74 2.17
C GLY A 59 3.25 -2.40 1.07
N MET A 60 3.04 -3.32 0.14
CA MET A 60 2.05 -3.19 -0.94
C MET A 60 0.77 -3.94 -0.61
N ALA A 61 -0.38 -3.39 -1.01
CA ALA A 61 -1.65 -4.11 -1.08
C ALA A 61 -1.85 -4.67 -2.48
N ASP A 62 -2.38 -5.89 -2.54
CA ASP A 62 -2.86 -6.53 -3.76
C ASP A 62 -4.39 -6.35 -3.84
N TRP A 63 -4.87 -5.69 -4.86
CA TRP A 63 -6.30 -5.50 -5.10
C TRP A 63 -6.60 -5.59 -6.60
N ASP A 64 -7.61 -6.37 -6.96
CA ASP A 64 -8.05 -6.58 -8.34
C ASP A 64 -6.91 -6.82 -9.36
N GLY A 65 -5.97 -7.69 -9.00
CA GLY A 65 -4.84 -8.03 -9.87
C GLY A 65 -3.76 -6.96 -9.99
N GLN A 66 -3.84 -5.87 -9.21
CA GLN A 66 -2.90 -4.75 -9.23
C GLN A 66 -2.18 -4.60 -7.88
N TRP A 67 -1.04 -3.92 -7.88
CA TRP A 67 -0.33 -3.52 -6.68
C TRP A 67 -0.57 -2.05 -6.34
N TYR A 68 -0.71 -1.79 -5.04
CA TYR A 68 -0.93 -0.44 -4.52
C TYR A 68 -0.01 -0.13 -3.36
N LEU A 69 0.43 1.11 -3.28
CA LEU A 69 1.10 1.70 -2.11
C LEU A 69 0.09 2.55 -1.35
N VAL A 70 0.00 2.36 -0.04
CA VAL A 70 -0.89 3.13 0.83
C VAL A 70 -0.05 3.94 1.81
N SER A 71 -0.33 5.24 1.90
CA SER A 71 0.33 6.11 2.88
C SER A 71 -0.36 5.99 4.24
N MET A 72 0.13 5.08 5.07
CA MET A 72 -0.42 4.89 6.42
C MET A 72 -0.21 6.10 7.34
N LEU A 73 0.72 7.00 7.03
CA LEU A 73 0.98 8.24 7.77
C LEU A 73 0.27 9.46 7.15
N GLY A 74 -0.61 9.24 6.18
CA GLY A 74 -1.43 10.26 5.53
C GLY A 74 -0.68 11.15 4.53
N GLU A 75 -1.30 12.28 4.21
CA GLU A 75 -0.84 13.29 3.24
C GLU A 75 0.52 13.91 3.59
N GLY A 76 0.83 14.03 4.87
CA GLY A 76 2.08 14.62 5.36
C GLY A 76 3.33 13.80 5.08
N CYS A 77 3.18 12.55 4.63
CA CYS A 77 4.26 11.61 4.47
C CYS A 77 5.29 12.06 3.40
N ASN A 78 6.59 11.97 3.76
CA ASN A 78 7.66 12.45 2.87
C ASN A 78 7.73 11.71 1.54
N TRP A 79 7.46 10.41 1.51
CA TRP A 79 7.49 9.67 0.26
C TRP A 79 6.37 10.11 -0.70
N VAL A 80 5.18 10.42 -0.19
CA VAL A 80 4.05 10.95 -0.98
C VAL A 80 4.43 12.28 -1.63
N LYS A 81 4.96 13.22 -0.81
CA LYS A 81 5.41 14.53 -1.29
C LYS A 81 6.52 14.41 -2.34
N ASN A 82 7.45 13.48 -2.16
CA ASN A 82 8.53 13.24 -3.11
C ASN A 82 8.02 12.63 -4.42
N VAL A 83 7.10 11.67 -4.36
CA VAL A 83 6.48 11.05 -5.54
C VAL A 83 5.74 12.09 -6.38
N ARG A 84 4.92 12.92 -5.75
CA ARG A 84 4.20 14.00 -6.45
C ARG A 84 5.17 15.00 -7.09
N ALA A 85 6.27 15.34 -6.42
CA ALA A 85 7.29 16.25 -6.95
C ALA A 85 8.16 15.62 -8.05
N ALA A 86 8.24 14.29 -8.11
CA ALA A 86 9.00 13.53 -9.12
C ALA A 86 8.15 13.13 -10.34
N ASP A 87 7.06 13.84 -10.60
CA ASP A 87 6.12 13.53 -11.68
C ASP A 87 5.69 12.05 -11.66
N VAL A 88 5.33 11.57 -10.47
CA VAL A 88 4.88 10.21 -10.14
C VAL A 88 5.82 9.08 -10.57
N ARG A 89 7.05 9.40 -10.97
CA ARG A 89 8.08 8.41 -11.33
C ARG A 89 8.81 7.91 -10.10
N ALA A 90 9.00 6.60 -10.02
CA ALA A 90 9.70 5.96 -8.93
C ALA A 90 10.33 4.63 -9.36
N VAL A 91 11.23 4.11 -8.53
CA VAL A 91 11.77 2.76 -8.70
C VAL A 91 11.33 1.92 -7.50
N LEU A 92 10.73 0.79 -7.75
CA LEU A 92 10.46 -0.22 -6.74
C LEU A 92 11.54 -1.30 -6.81
N ARG A 93 12.24 -1.48 -5.70
CA ARG A 93 13.30 -2.47 -5.57
C ARG A 93 12.88 -3.64 -4.70
N ARG A 94 12.95 -4.83 -5.27
CA ARG A 94 12.84 -6.11 -4.61
C ARG A 94 13.64 -7.14 -5.43
N ARG A 95 14.85 -7.49 -5.02
CA ARG A 95 15.86 -8.23 -5.81
C ARG A 95 16.28 -7.48 -7.07
N ARG A 96 15.32 -7.11 -7.93
CA ARG A 96 15.54 -6.31 -9.15
C ARG A 96 14.86 -4.95 -8.99
N ALA A 97 15.41 -3.95 -9.66
CA ALA A 97 14.81 -2.64 -9.78
C ALA A 97 13.75 -2.66 -10.90
N VAL A 98 12.59 -2.08 -10.62
CA VAL A 98 11.51 -1.91 -11.58
C VAL A 98 11.12 -0.45 -11.59
N THR A 99 11.31 0.24 -12.72
CA THR A 99 10.82 1.61 -12.89
C THR A 99 9.30 1.57 -13.00
N CYS A 100 8.64 2.42 -12.23
CA CYS A 100 7.19 2.47 -12.14
C CYS A 100 6.70 3.90 -12.26
N GLN A 101 5.49 4.06 -12.79
CA GLN A 101 4.64 5.21 -12.59
C GLN A 101 3.68 4.90 -11.42
N LEU A 102 3.48 5.88 -10.55
CA LEU A 102 2.62 5.75 -9.38
C LEU A 102 1.38 6.63 -9.56
N ALA A 103 0.32 6.07 -10.16
CA ALA A 103 -0.93 6.81 -10.38
C ALA A 103 -1.71 6.94 -9.07
N GLU A 104 -2.00 8.16 -8.66
CA GLU A 104 -2.81 8.39 -7.47
C GLU A 104 -4.27 7.97 -7.71
N VAL A 105 -4.81 7.21 -6.77
CA VAL A 105 -6.16 6.64 -6.85
C VAL A 105 -7.17 7.67 -6.36
N PRO A 106 -8.30 7.89 -7.08
CA PRO A 106 -9.40 8.74 -6.60
C PRO A 106 -9.91 8.32 -5.22
N VAL A 107 -10.32 9.28 -4.40
CA VAL A 107 -10.72 9.03 -2.99
C VAL A 107 -11.81 7.96 -2.90
N ALA A 108 -12.80 8.00 -3.78
CA ALA A 108 -13.92 7.06 -3.81
C ALA A 108 -13.50 5.58 -4.03
N GLU A 109 -12.34 5.34 -4.66
CA GLU A 109 -11.83 4.00 -4.95
C GLU A 109 -10.90 3.47 -3.85
N ARG A 110 -10.42 4.33 -2.94
CA ARG A 110 -9.44 3.98 -1.90
C ARG A 110 -9.96 3.02 -0.81
N PRO A 111 -11.23 3.05 -0.39
CA PRO A 111 -11.72 2.29 0.78
C PRO A 111 -11.39 0.80 0.74
N ALA A 112 -11.72 0.13 -0.35
CA ALA A 112 -11.48 -1.30 -0.52
C ALA A 112 -9.97 -1.65 -0.51
N ILE A 113 -9.13 -0.77 -1.09
CA ILE A 113 -7.68 -0.92 -1.13
C ILE A 113 -7.07 -0.73 0.26
N ILE A 114 -7.53 0.28 1.03
CA ILE A 114 -7.08 0.54 2.40
C ILE A 114 -7.45 -0.63 3.31
N ARG A 115 -8.67 -1.16 3.22
CA ARG A 115 -9.08 -2.38 3.94
C ARG A 115 -8.13 -3.54 3.62
N ARG A 116 -7.89 -3.79 2.34
CA ARG A 116 -6.97 -4.84 1.90
C ARG A 116 -5.55 -4.62 2.40
N TYR A 117 -5.08 -3.38 2.43
CA TYR A 117 -3.78 -3.01 2.99
C TYR A 117 -3.69 -3.40 4.47
N LEU A 118 -4.66 -3.03 5.30
CA LEU A 118 -4.66 -3.36 6.73
C LEU A 118 -4.76 -4.87 7.01
N GLU A 119 -5.42 -5.63 6.13
CA GLU A 119 -5.42 -7.09 6.21
C GLU A 119 -4.01 -7.68 6.03
N LYS A 120 -3.24 -7.14 5.09
CA LYS A 120 -1.99 -7.72 4.60
C LYS A 120 -0.73 -7.08 5.14
N VAL A 121 -0.80 -5.86 5.64
CA VAL A 121 0.32 -5.07 6.16
C VAL A 121 0.03 -4.68 7.63
N PRO A 122 0.32 -5.57 8.59
CA PRO A 122 0.00 -5.32 10.00
C PRO A 122 0.59 -4.03 10.56
N GLY A 123 1.76 -3.60 10.05
CA GLY A 123 2.39 -2.33 10.46
C GLY A 123 1.59 -1.07 10.13
N GLY A 124 0.57 -1.15 9.27
CA GLY A 124 -0.35 -0.05 8.98
C GLY A 124 -1.46 0.14 10.02
N ARG A 125 -1.81 -0.93 10.75
CA ARG A 125 -2.96 -0.94 11.68
C ARG A 125 -2.88 0.11 12.79
N PRO A 126 -1.73 0.38 13.42
CA PRO A 126 -1.65 1.40 14.46
C PRO A 126 -1.85 2.84 13.95
N HIS A 127 -1.75 3.07 12.64
CA HIS A 127 -1.75 4.40 12.05
C HIS A 127 -3.07 4.78 11.35
N ILE A 128 -3.88 3.80 10.98
CA ILE A 128 -5.20 4.00 10.35
C ILE A 128 -6.26 3.57 11.38
N PRO A 129 -7.13 4.49 11.86
CA PRO A 129 -8.03 4.22 12.98
C PRO A 129 -9.30 3.46 12.56
N VAL A 130 -9.11 2.40 11.74
CA VAL A 130 -10.18 1.51 11.28
C VAL A 130 -9.68 0.08 11.39
N SER A 131 -10.52 -0.80 11.95
CA SER A 131 -10.20 -2.24 12.02
C SER A 131 -10.22 -2.88 10.62
N PRO A 132 -9.33 -3.84 10.32
CA PRO A 132 -9.37 -4.56 9.04
C PRO A 132 -10.70 -5.25 8.74
N GLY A 133 -11.45 -5.64 9.78
CA GLY A 133 -12.76 -6.29 9.68
C GLY A 133 -13.96 -5.35 9.68
N ALA A 134 -13.73 -4.03 9.76
CA ALA A 134 -14.81 -3.04 9.74
C ALA A 134 -15.57 -3.01 8.40
N PRO A 135 -16.83 -2.55 8.38
CA PRO A 135 -17.60 -2.37 7.16
C PRO A 135 -16.97 -1.28 6.26
N LEU A 136 -17.29 -1.33 4.98
CA LEU A 136 -16.68 -0.42 3.98
C LEU A 136 -16.91 1.07 4.25
N PRO A 137 -18.09 1.51 4.72
CA PRO A 137 -18.34 2.92 5.06
C PRO A 137 -17.34 3.52 6.06
N ASP A 138 -16.82 2.72 7.00
CA ASP A 138 -15.81 3.19 7.96
C ASP A 138 -14.49 3.56 7.26
N PHE A 139 -14.16 2.83 6.19
CA PHE A 139 -13.00 3.15 5.34
C PHE A 139 -13.25 4.36 4.44
N GLU A 140 -14.48 4.55 3.96
CA GLU A 140 -14.89 5.73 3.19
C GLU A 140 -14.70 7.01 4.01
N ALA A 141 -15.10 7.00 5.28
CA ALA A 141 -14.96 8.14 6.20
C ALA A 141 -13.50 8.58 6.41
N VAL A 142 -12.54 7.69 6.19
CA VAL A 142 -11.12 8.00 6.39
C VAL A 142 -10.32 8.10 5.10
N ALA A 143 -10.85 7.64 3.96
CA ALA A 143 -10.13 7.45 2.71
C ALA A 143 -9.41 8.71 2.19
N ALA A 144 -9.99 9.89 2.37
CA ALA A 144 -9.39 11.16 1.93
C ALA A 144 -8.06 11.45 2.63
N ARG A 145 -7.86 10.97 3.87
CA ARG A 145 -6.65 11.22 4.66
C ARG A 145 -5.46 10.35 4.28
N TYR A 146 -5.70 9.25 3.56
CA TYR A 146 -4.68 8.25 3.27
C TYR A 146 -4.49 8.09 1.75
N PRO A 147 -3.50 8.78 1.15
CA PRO A 147 -3.19 8.63 -0.26
C PRO A 147 -2.89 7.18 -0.63
N VAL A 148 -3.41 6.78 -1.77
CA VAL A 148 -3.21 5.47 -2.37
C VAL A 148 -2.68 5.65 -3.78
N PHE A 149 -1.65 4.90 -4.14
CA PHE A 149 -1.05 4.94 -5.48
C PHE A 149 -1.08 3.56 -6.11
N ARG A 150 -1.63 3.48 -7.31
CA ARG A 150 -1.53 2.29 -8.16
C ARG A 150 -0.14 2.21 -8.76
N VAL A 151 0.48 1.04 -8.67
CA VAL A 151 1.81 0.78 -9.23
C VAL A 151 1.68 0.30 -10.67
N ILE A 152 2.21 1.08 -11.61
CA ILE A 152 2.22 0.77 -13.04
C ILE A 152 3.69 0.55 -13.45
N PRO A 153 4.13 -0.70 -13.67
CA PRO A 153 5.48 -0.97 -14.15
C PRO A 153 5.70 -0.38 -15.55
N VAL A 154 6.78 0.39 -15.72
CA VAL A 154 7.21 0.96 -17.00
C VAL A 154 8.30 0.07 -17.61
N THR A 155 9.30 -0.33 -16.79
CA THR A 155 10.37 -1.23 -17.21
C THR A 155 10.51 -2.37 -16.21
N GLY A 156 10.73 -3.59 -16.69
CA GLY A 156 10.82 -4.76 -15.84
C GLY A 156 9.45 -5.30 -15.41
N ARG A 157 9.46 -6.31 -14.52
CA ARG A 157 8.24 -6.97 -14.04
C ARG A 157 8.27 -7.10 -12.52
N LEU A 158 7.23 -6.62 -11.86
CA LEU A 158 6.94 -6.95 -10.47
C LEU A 158 6.34 -8.37 -10.39
N PRO A 159 6.61 -9.13 -9.31
CA PRO A 159 5.88 -10.36 -9.07
C PRO A 159 4.38 -10.07 -9.06
N GLY A 160 3.60 -10.77 -9.88
CA GLY A 160 2.15 -10.56 -9.94
C GLY A 160 1.50 -10.74 -8.57
N PRO A 161 0.49 -9.95 -8.23
CA PRO A 161 -0.37 -10.22 -7.08
C PRO A 161 -1.09 -11.56 -7.29
N ARG A 162 -1.38 -12.28 -6.21
CA ARG A 162 -2.17 -13.51 -6.32
C ARG A 162 -3.58 -13.13 -6.78
N ARG A 163 -4.00 -13.61 -7.95
CA ARG A 163 -5.41 -13.49 -8.36
C ARG A 163 -6.28 -14.18 -7.31
N ARG A 164 -7.20 -13.44 -6.69
CA ARG A 164 -8.35 -14.10 -6.05
C ARG A 164 -9.20 -14.67 -7.18
N THR A 165 -9.32 -15.98 -7.24
CA THR A 165 -10.43 -16.60 -7.96
C THR A 165 -11.71 -16.01 -7.37
N ARG A 166 -12.47 -15.26 -8.15
CA ARG A 166 -13.84 -14.94 -7.79
C ARG A 166 -14.53 -16.30 -7.69
N SER A 167 -14.95 -16.68 -6.50
CA SER A 167 -15.98 -17.69 -6.33
C SER A 167 -17.24 -17.10 -6.97
N THR A 168 -17.51 -17.49 -8.20
CA THR A 168 -18.81 -17.29 -8.81
C THR A 168 -19.77 -18.19 -8.04
N GLY A 169 -20.44 -17.61 -7.03
CA GLY A 169 -21.61 -18.23 -6.45
C GLY A 169 -22.62 -18.43 -7.58
N THR A 170 -22.76 -19.65 -8.03
CA THR A 170 -23.83 -20.09 -8.90
C THR A 170 -25.14 -19.75 -8.20
N ALA A 171 -25.84 -18.71 -8.70
CA ALA A 171 -27.23 -18.49 -8.37
C ALA A 171 -27.99 -19.71 -8.90
N ALA A 172 -28.42 -20.57 -7.97
CA ALA A 172 -29.34 -21.64 -8.25
C ALA A 172 -30.63 -21.03 -8.81
N ALA A 173 -30.85 -21.23 -10.09
CA ALA A 173 -32.12 -20.91 -10.74
C ALA A 173 -33.22 -21.72 -10.06
N ALA A 174 -34.07 -21.07 -9.32
CA ALA A 174 -35.33 -21.61 -8.87
C ALA A 174 -36.18 -21.95 -10.10
N ARG A 175 -36.35 -23.24 -10.38
CA ARG A 175 -37.33 -23.72 -11.32
C ARG A 175 -38.72 -23.45 -10.70
N VAL A 176 -39.43 -22.51 -11.28
CA VAL A 176 -40.87 -22.41 -11.12
C VAL A 176 -41.47 -23.60 -11.88
N THR A 177 -41.96 -24.61 -11.16
CA THR A 177 -42.83 -25.61 -11.71
C THR A 177 -44.22 -25.00 -11.78
N ASP A 178 -44.60 -24.68 -13.00
CA ASP A 178 -45.99 -24.43 -13.38
C ASP A 178 -46.73 -25.80 -13.34
N GLY A 179 -47.70 -25.88 -12.49
CA GLY A 179 -48.60 -27.03 -12.32
C GLY A 179 -50.02 -26.58 -12.68
N ALA A 180 -50.41 -26.93 -13.88
CA ALA A 180 -51.81 -26.85 -14.30
C ALA A 180 -52.64 -27.92 -13.56
N GLU A 181 -53.77 -27.50 -13.04
CA GLU A 181 -55.13 -28.09 -13.15
C GLU A 181 -56.09 -27.28 -12.27
#